data_fe06425b3f0ebce53607a01c398db4aa
#
_entry.id   fe06425b3f0ebce53607a01c398db4aa
#
_cell.length_a   1.000
_cell.length_b   1.000
_cell.length_c   1.000
_cell.angle_alpha   90.00
_cell.angle_beta   90.00
_cell.angle_gamma   90.00
#
_symmetry.space_group_name_H-M   'P 1'
#
loop_
_entity.id
_entity.type
_entity.pdbx_description
1 polymer ?
#
loop_
_entity_poly.entity_id
_entity_poly.type
_entity_poly.pdbx_seq_one_letter_code
_entity_poly.pdbx_strand_id
1 'polypeptide(L)' 'MQIKEITSPRYTESGAIDCDVLFEGMEDPLPYTATPEDTATTGQQIWQELQSGKWGEIA' A
#
# COMPACT_ATOMS: atom_id res chain seq x y z
N MET A 1 -12.37 5.00 4.56
CA MET A 1 -11.08 5.69 4.67
C MET A 1 -10.45 5.79 3.29
N GLN A 2 -10.05 6.98 2.87
CA GLN A 2 -9.53 7.22 1.53
C GLN A 2 -8.01 7.28 1.54
N ILE A 3 -7.40 6.62 0.57
CA ILE A 3 -5.95 6.67 0.39
C ILE A 3 -5.61 7.94 -0.39
N LYS A 4 -4.75 8.78 0.21
CA LYS A 4 -4.27 10.00 -0.44
C LYS A 4 -3.01 9.73 -1.26
N GLU A 5 -2.08 8.94 -0.72
CA GLU A 5 -0.81 8.67 -1.37
C GLU A 5 -0.17 7.40 -0.80
N ILE A 6 0.51 6.66 -1.65
CA ILE A 6 1.33 5.52 -1.24
C ILE A 6 2.74 5.78 -1.73
N THR A 7 3.73 5.70 -0.83
CA THR A 7 5.13 5.97 -1.15
C THR A 7 6.03 4.80 -0.77
N SER A 8 7.17 4.72 -1.44
CA SER A 8 8.22 3.73 -1.19
C SER A 8 7.74 2.28 -1.18
N PRO A 9 6.93 1.84 -2.16
CA PRO A 9 6.52 0.45 -2.20
C PRO A 9 7.70 -0.45 -2.53
N ARG A 10 7.82 -1.56 -1.79
CA ARG A 10 8.91 -2.52 -1.98
C ARG A 10 8.48 -3.91 -1.61
N TYR A 11 8.93 -4.91 -2.36
CA TYR A 11 8.62 -6.31 -2.06
C TYR A 11 9.38 -6.79 -0.84
N THR A 12 8.74 -7.65 -0.05
CA THR A 12 9.37 -8.35 1.07
C THR A 12 9.78 -9.75 0.63
N GLU A 13 10.56 -10.44 1.47
CA GLU A 13 10.98 -11.82 1.19
C GLU A 13 9.78 -12.78 1.08
N SER A 14 8.68 -12.47 1.74
CA SER A 14 7.49 -13.33 1.73
C SER A 14 6.56 -13.04 0.56
N GLY A 15 6.91 -12.08 -0.31
CA GLY A 15 6.05 -11.72 -1.44
C GLY A 15 5.00 -10.66 -1.11
N ALA A 16 5.03 -10.11 0.09
CA ALA A 16 4.20 -8.98 0.45
C ALA A 16 4.82 -7.68 -0.08
N ILE A 17 4.11 -6.57 0.06
CA ILE A 17 4.62 -5.26 -0.32
C ILE A 17 4.57 -4.34 0.89
N ASP A 18 5.74 -3.89 1.34
CA ASP A 18 5.83 -2.86 2.37
C ASP A 18 5.72 -1.49 1.71
N CYS A 19 4.98 -0.60 2.31
CA CYS A 19 4.84 0.76 1.79
C CYS A 19 4.44 1.71 2.91
N ASP A 20 4.50 3.00 2.60
CA ASP A 20 4.02 4.04 3.49
C ASP A 20 2.72 4.59 2.89
N VAL A 21 1.63 4.54 3.65
CA VAL A 21 0.31 4.93 3.19
C VAL A 21 -0.13 6.19 3.93
N LEU A 22 -0.45 7.23 3.16
CA LEU A 22 -1.03 8.45 3.69
C LEU A 22 -2.52 8.44 3.37
N PHE A 23 -3.35 8.46 4.41
CA PHE A 23 -4.80 8.52 4.27
C PHE A 23 -5.28 9.97 4.31
N GLU A 24 -6.42 10.22 3.69
CA GLU A 24 -7.04 11.55 3.74
C GLU A 24 -7.27 11.98 5.19
N GLY A 25 -6.90 13.22 5.49
CA GLY A 25 -7.04 13.77 6.82
C GLY A 25 -5.86 13.52 7.75
N MET A 26 -4.85 12.77 7.30
CA MET A 26 -3.64 12.51 8.08
C MET A 26 -2.50 13.38 7.59
N GLU A 27 -1.62 13.78 8.52
CA GLU A 27 -0.44 14.58 8.19
C GLU A 27 0.77 13.73 7.84
N ASP A 28 0.87 12.55 8.47
CA ASP A 28 2.04 11.67 8.30
C ASP A 28 1.60 10.30 7.77
N PRO A 29 2.42 9.69 6.89
CA PRO A 29 2.12 8.35 6.41
C PRO A 29 2.33 7.30 7.48
N LEU A 30 1.60 6.18 7.35
CA LEU A 30 1.73 5.02 8.22
C LEU A 30 2.36 3.87 7.46
N PRO A 31 3.26 3.11 8.09
CA PRO A 31 3.80 1.92 7.44
C PRO A 31 2.68 0.86 7.30
N TYR A 32 2.66 0.21 6.14
CA TYR A 32 1.68 -0.83 5.86
C TYR A 32 2.33 -1.96 5.06
N THR A 33 1.95 -3.19 5.39
CA THR A 33 2.37 -4.37 4.63
C THR A 33 1.15 -4.95 3.93
N ALA A 34 1.11 -4.82 2.61
CA ALA A 34 0.01 -5.32 1.80
C ALA A 34 0.29 -6.75 1.34
N THR A 35 -0.72 -7.62 1.41
CA THR A 35 -0.61 -9.00 0.95
C THR A 35 -1.76 -9.31 0.01
N PRO A 36 -1.57 -10.24 -0.96
CA PRO A 36 -2.66 -10.61 -1.87
C PRO A 36 -3.79 -11.37 -1.16
N GLU A 37 -3.52 -11.87 0.04
CA GLU A 37 -4.45 -12.69 0.82
C GLU A 37 -5.15 -11.89 1.93
N ASP A 38 -4.92 -10.58 1.99
CA ASP A 38 -5.51 -9.73 3.01
C ASP A 38 -7.03 -9.74 2.88
N THR A 39 -7.71 -10.00 3.98
CA THR A 39 -9.18 -10.03 4.01
C THR A 39 -9.77 -8.66 4.32
N ALA A 40 -8.96 -7.71 4.77
CA ALA A 40 -9.43 -6.36 5.04
C ALA A 40 -9.61 -5.58 3.73
N THR A 41 -10.73 -4.88 3.61
CA THR A 41 -11.03 -4.09 2.40
C THR A 41 -9.93 -3.08 2.09
N THR A 42 -9.43 -2.39 3.10
CA THR A 42 -8.36 -1.41 2.93
C THR A 42 -7.09 -2.06 2.39
N GLY A 43 -6.72 -3.22 2.94
CA GLY A 43 -5.53 -3.94 2.48
C GLY A 43 -5.67 -4.43 1.05
N GLN A 44 -6.84 -4.91 0.67
CA GLN A 44 -7.12 -5.33 -0.71
C GLN A 44 -7.01 -4.15 -1.67
N GLN A 45 -7.53 -3.00 -1.28
CA GLN A 45 -7.45 -1.80 -2.10
C GLN A 45 -6.00 -1.36 -2.30
N ILE A 46 -5.21 -1.35 -1.23
CA ILE A 46 -3.80 -0.98 -1.30
C ILE A 46 -3.06 -1.93 -2.25
N TRP A 47 -3.26 -3.23 -2.11
CA TRP A 47 -2.65 -4.22 -2.99
C TRP A 47 -2.99 -3.96 -4.46
N GLN A 48 -4.27 -3.75 -4.77
CA GLN A 48 -4.72 -3.52 -6.13
C GLN A 48 -4.13 -2.24 -6.71
N GLU A 49 -4.08 -1.16 -5.94
CA GLU A 49 -3.50 0.11 -6.40
C GLU A 49 -2.00 -0.02 -6.67
N LEU A 50 -1.29 -0.76 -5.83
CA LEU A 50 0.14 -1.00 -6.03
C LEU A 50 0.37 -1.82 -7.30
N GLN A 51 -0.44 -2.84 -7.56
CA GLN A 51 -0.30 -3.67 -8.75
C GLN A 51 -0.67 -2.94 -10.03
N SER A 52 -1.52 -1.92 -9.95
CA SER A 52 -1.94 -1.15 -11.12
C SER A 52 -0.86 -0.20 -11.65
N GLY A 53 0.20 0.04 -10.88
CA GLY A 53 1.24 0.99 -11.24
C GLY A 53 0.90 2.43 -10.94
N LYS A 54 -0.24 2.69 -10.33
CA LYS A 54 -0.70 4.04 -10.01
C LYS A 54 0.31 4.83 -9.18
N TRP A 55 1.02 4.15 -8.29
CA TRP A 55 1.98 4.75 -7.36
C TRP A 55 3.44 4.54 -7.77
N GLY A 56 3.67 4.13 -9.02
CA GLY A 56 5.01 3.89 -9.54
C GLY A 56 5.46 2.45 -9.42
N GLU A 57 6.73 2.21 -9.71
CA GLU A 57 7.29 0.87 -9.65
C GLU A 57 7.51 0.39 -8.23
N ILE A 58 7.29 -0.89 -8.01
CA ILE A 58 7.55 -1.53 -6.72
C ILE A 58 8.99 -2.02 -6.71
N ALA A 59 9.75 -1.54 -5.76
CA ALA A 59 11.17 -1.91 -5.64
C ALA A 59 11.36 -3.35 -5.20
#